data_ba00fe3776580e877390c91d80f99bea
#
_entry.id   ba00fe3776580e877390c91d80f99bea
#
_cell.length_a   1.000
_cell.length_b   1.000
_cell.length_c   1.000
_cell.angle_alpha   90.00
_cell.angle_beta   90.00
_cell.angle_gamma   90.00
#
_symmetry.space_group_name_H-M   'P 1'
#
loop_
_entity.id
_entity.type
_entity.pdbx_description
1 polymer ?
#
loop_
_entity_poly.entity_id
_entity_poly.type
_entity_poly.pdbx_seq_one_letter_code
_entity_poly.pdbx_strand_id
1 'polypeptide(L)'
;MKPSIPIVAFTPNLALGRTLELDRQLTPEKLHRVRVTHEAAGGGGVNLARVVTALGGEVIVAGFLAGWNGQKFQQLLSRESLSGVFQEVEGETRECHILLDGRPHPTEVYESGPTVSTEDWAELLKKLPSGKIVVSGSLPPGITPEAFRTLLRGFPSRPVVDTSGRTLVAALEARVALVKANQAELASVMGTDSAGVEEAIELFRQYQTPILLTQGASGAALIDRESYWAKPPEISVRNPVCSGDSLLGAFLWQRAQGATSAKALRMGVAAGAENARATECEITAEGVLELYERTQTGRIN
;
A
#
# COMPACT_ATOMS: atom_id res chain seq x y z
N MET A 1 -23.64 16.57 6.11
CA MET A 1 -22.80 15.36 5.89
C MET A 1 -22.25 14.94 7.25
N LYS A 2 -22.26 13.64 7.60
CA LYS A 2 -21.51 13.17 8.78
C LYS A 2 -20.03 13.41 8.49
N PRO A 3 -19.23 13.91 9.47
CA PRO A 3 -17.79 14.02 9.27
C PRO A 3 -17.24 12.64 8.93
N SER A 4 -16.53 12.53 7.82
CA SER A 4 -15.84 11.29 7.45
C SER A 4 -14.73 11.05 8.47
N ILE A 5 -14.60 9.82 8.95
CA ILE A 5 -13.47 9.45 9.81
C ILE A 5 -12.22 9.46 8.92
N PRO A 6 -11.20 10.28 9.22
CA PRO A 6 -10.01 10.35 8.40
C PRO A 6 -9.28 9.01 8.35
N ILE A 7 -8.58 8.76 7.24
CA ILE A 7 -7.68 7.62 7.12
C ILE A 7 -6.28 8.06 7.57
N VAL A 8 -5.64 7.29 8.45
CA VAL A 8 -4.24 7.49 8.82
C VAL A 8 -3.41 6.43 8.08
N ALA A 9 -2.70 6.87 7.06
CA ALA A 9 -1.84 6.03 6.23
C ALA A 9 -0.43 5.95 6.85
N PHE A 10 -0.24 4.99 7.75
CA PHE A 10 1.02 4.77 8.44
C PHE A 10 1.93 3.89 7.58
N THR A 11 3.05 4.46 7.14
CA THR A 11 4.10 3.76 6.40
C THR A 11 5.34 3.65 7.30
N PRO A 12 5.63 2.47 7.85
CA PRO A 12 6.75 2.32 8.80
C PRO A 12 8.11 2.62 8.21
N ASN A 13 8.28 2.44 6.91
CA ASN A 13 9.56 2.61 6.22
C ASN A 13 9.37 3.50 4.98
N LEU A 14 9.13 4.79 5.23
CA LEU A 14 8.99 5.83 4.20
C LEU A 14 10.24 5.91 3.32
N ALA A 15 10.08 6.40 2.09
CA ALA A 15 11.16 6.48 1.12
C ALA A 15 11.07 7.73 0.24
N LEU A 16 12.21 8.20 -0.26
CA LEU A 16 12.25 9.00 -1.48
C LEU A 16 12.18 8.07 -2.68
N GLY A 17 11.13 8.15 -3.46
CA GLY A 17 11.03 7.44 -4.74
C GLY A 17 11.73 8.19 -5.84
N ARG A 18 12.58 7.53 -6.60
CA ARG A 18 13.28 8.11 -7.76
C ARG A 18 13.17 7.21 -8.97
N THR A 19 12.63 7.72 -10.06
CA THR A 19 12.63 7.04 -11.35
C THR A 19 13.82 7.49 -12.16
N LEU A 20 14.65 6.56 -12.56
CA LEU A 20 15.91 6.76 -13.26
C LEU A 20 15.83 6.11 -14.63
N GLU A 21 15.85 6.92 -15.68
CA GLU A 21 15.92 6.43 -17.06
C GLU A 21 17.39 6.21 -17.45
N LEU A 22 17.71 4.99 -17.87
CA LEU A 22 19.04 4.61 -18.32
C LEU A 22 19.22 4.90 -19.82
N ASP A 23 20.46 5.19 -20.21
CA ASP A 23 20.85 5.41 -21.61
C ASP A 23 20.77 4.12 -22.46
N ARG A 24 20.76 2.96 -21.82
CA ARG A 24 20.72 1.63 -22.43
C ARG A 24 20.28 0.58 -21.39
N GLN A 25 20.05 -0.65 -21.84
CA GLN A 25 19.72 -1.76 -20.96
C GLN A 25 20.77 -1.97 -19.89
N LEU A 26 20.30 -2.19 -18.66
CA LEU A 26 21.13 -2.47 -17.49
C LEU A 26 21.99 -3.71 -17.74
N THR A 27 23.28 -3.54 -17.66
CA THR A 27 24.28 -4.60 -17.81
C THR A 27 25.18 -4.60 -16.59
N PRO A 28 25.33 -5.74 -15.89
CA PRO A 28 26.26 -5.84 -14.78
C PRO A 28 27.68 -5.42 -15.15
N GLU A 29 28.42 -4.88 -14.19
CA GLU A 29 29.83 -4.47 -14.31
C GLU A 29 30.09 -3.34 -15.32
N LYS A 30 29.05 -2.65 -15.81
CA LYS A 30 29.19 -1.50 -16.72
C LYS A 30 28.76 -0.21 -16.03
N LEU A 31 29.39 0.89 -16.43
CA LEU A 31 28.95 2.23 -16.05
C LEU A 31 27.68 2.57 -16.84
N HIS A 32 26.63 2.94 -16.14
CA HIS A 32 25.41 3.50 -16.72
C HIS A 32 25.27 4.97 -16.33
N ARG A 33 24.82 5.78 -17.28
CA ARG A 33 24.37 7.15 -16.98
C ARG A 33 22.86 7.17 -16.93
N VAL A 34 22.33 7.91 -15.95
CA VAL A 34 20.89 7.98 -15.70
C VAL A 34 20.42 9.42 -15.77
N ARG A 35 19.18 9.59 -16.16
CA ARG A 35 18.42 10.82 -16.00
C ARG A 35 17.33 10.59 -14.96
N VAL A 36 17.29 11.44 -13.93
CA VAL A 36 16.17 11.43 -12.99
C VAL A 36 14.95 12.00 -13.72
N THR A 37 13.93 11.17 -13.94
CA THR A 37 12.70 11.58 -14.63
C THR A 37 11.59 11.93 -13.68
N HIS A 38 11.58 11.30 -12.50
CA HIS A 38 10.58 11.56 -11.48
C HIS A 38 11.18 11.41 -10.08
N GLU A 39 10.71 12.25 -9.14
CA GLU A 39 11.09 12.19 -7.73
C GLU A 39 9.88 12.54 -6.88
N ALA A 40 9.50 11.67 -5.95
CA ALA A 40 8.31 11.81 -5.13
C ALA A 40 8.50 11.27 -3.70
N ALA A 41 7.64 11.72 -2.78
CA ALA A 41 7.44 11.03 -1.52
C ALA A 41 6.89 9.63 -1.79
N GLY A 42 7.54 8.59 -1.25
CA GLY A 42 7.24 7.19 -1.56
C GLY A 42 6.85 6.36 -0.34
N GLY A 43 6.26 5.21 -0.64
CA GLY A 43 5.76 4.23 0.31
C GLY A 43 4.29 3.89 0.07
N GLY A 44 3.89 2.65 0.34
CA GLY A 44 2.53 2.18 0.03
C GLY A 44 1.42 3.04 0.65
N GLY A 45 1.60 3.51 1.90
CA GLY A 45 0.64 4.43 2.52
C GLY A 45 0.58 5.81 1.85
N VAL A 46 1.68 6.30 1.26
CA VAL A 46 1.68 7.56 0.50
C VAL A 46 0.90 7.40 -0.80
N ASN A 47 1.12 6.29 -1.52
CA ASN A 47 0.37 5.96 -2.73
C ASN A 47 -1.14 5.85 -2.43
N LEU A 48 -1.49 5.15 -1.35
CA LEU A 48 -2.85 5.07 -0.84
C LEU A 48 -3.42 6.47 -0.52
N ALA A 49 -2.62 7.34 0.10
CA ALA A 49 -3.06 8.70 0.45
C ALA A 49 -3.38 9.55 -0.78
N ARG A 50 -2.59 9.45 -1.85
CA ARG A 50 -2.89 10.09 -3.15
C ARG A 50 -4.26 9.68 -3.68
N VAL A 51 -4.54 8.39 -3.63
CA VAL A 51 -5.82 7.82 -4.09
C VAL A 51 -7.00 8.33 -3.26
N VAL A 52 -6.87 8.30 -1.93
CA VAL A 52 -7.93 8.80 -1.03
C VAL A 52 -8.21 10.28 -1.28
N THR A 53 -7.14 11.09 -1.46
CA THR A 53 -7.26 12.52 -1.77
C THR A 53 -7.89 12.76 -3.13
N ALA A 54 -7.51 12.03 -4.16
CA ALA A 54 -8.09 12.13 -5.51
C ALA A 54 -9.59 11.81 -5.51
N LEU A 55 -10.04 10.93 -4.60
CA LEU A 55 -11.46 10.60 -4.40
C LEU A 55 -12.18 11.57 -3.45
N GLY A 56 -11.53 12.65 -3.01
CA GLY A 56 -12.12 13.66 -2.12
C GLY A 56 -12.21 13.22 -0.65
N GLY A 57 -11.40 12.24 -0.23
CA GLY A 57 -11.32 11.80 1.17
C GLY A 57 -10.27 12.56 1.97
N GLU A 58 -10.39 12.49 3.30
CA GLU A 58 -9.39 13.03 4.24
C GLU A 58 -8.41 11.93 4.62
N VAL A 59 -7.11 12.22 4.48
CA VAL A 59 -6.03 11.29 4.81
C VAL A 59 -4.84 12.01 5.41
N ILE A 60 -4.18 11.37 6.36
CA ILE A 60 -2.95 11.86 7.00
C ILE A 60 -1.89 10.77 6.82
N VAL A 61 -0.75 11.14 6.27
CA VAL A 61 0.41 10.25 6.15
C VAL A 61 1.13 10.21 7.50
N ALA A 62 1.56 9.03 7.94
CA ALA A 62 2.35 8.90 9.16
C ALA A 62 3.52 7.94 8.93
N GLY A 63 4.61 8.15 9.66
CA GLY A 63 5.80 7.28 9.57
C GLY A 63 7.04 7.88 10.21
N PHE A 64 8.18 7.25 9.94
CA PHE A 64 9.48 7.67 10.45
C PHE A 64 10.27 8.37 9.35
N LEU A 65 10.90 9.48 9.70
CA LEU A 65 11.76 10.24 8.81
C LEU A 65 13.13 10.46 9.47
N ALA A 66 14.17 10.55 8.64
CA ALA A 66 15.53 10.74 9.10
C ALA A 66 16.32 11.61 8.11
N GLY A 67 17.18 12.46 8.61
CA GLY A 67 18.18 13.21 7.86
C GLY A 67 17.64 14.15 6.78
N TRP A 68 18.47 14.42 5.79
CA TRP A 68 18.16 15.30 4.67
C TRP A 68 17.07 14.75 3.75
N ASN A 69 17.11 13.44 3.52
CA ASN A 69 16.08 12.78 2.72
C ASN A 69 14.71 12.87 3.39
N GLY A 70 14.66 12.81 4.74
CA GLY A 70 13.43 13.01 5.48
C GLY A 70 12.85 14.43 5.31
N GLN A 71 13.70 15.45 5.36
CA GLN A 71 13.29 16.83 5.10
C GLN A 71 12.78 17.02 3.66
N LYS A 72 13.49 16.43 2.70
CA LYS A 72 13.09 16.45 1.29
C LYS A 72 11.77 15.72 1.06
N PHE A 73 11.56 14.58 1.72
CA PHE A 73 10.28 13.87 1.71
C PHE A 73 9.12 14.77 2.13
N GLN A 74 9.26 15.50 3.23
CA GLN A 74 8.22 16.42 3.72
C GLN A 74 7.93 17.53 2.70
N GLN A 75 8.97 18.10 2.06
CA GLN A 75 8.79 19.11 1.01
C GLN A 75 8.02 18.57 -0.19
N LEU A 76 8.35 17.35 -0.65
CA LEU A 76 7.66 16.71 -1.78
C LEU A 76 6.20 16.40 -1.42
N LEU A 77 5.96 15.84 -0.23
CA LEU A 77 4.62 15.55 0.25
C LEU A 77 3.74 16.81 0.32
N SER A 78 4.31 17.94 0.80
CA SER A 78 3.61 19.22 0.89
C SER A 78 3.23 19.79 -0.48
N ARG A 79 4.04 19.56 -1.53
CA ARG A 79 3.73 19.98 -2.90
C ARG A 79 2.50 19.25 -3.45
N GLU A 80 2.24 18.04 -2.98
CA GLU A 80 1.06 17.26 -3.34
C GLU A 80 -0.17 17.59 -2.46
N SER A 81 -0.08 18.64 -1.61
CA SER A 81 -1.12 19.01 -0.66
C SER A 81 -1.50 17.88 0.33
N LEU A 82 -0.58 16.95 0.55
CA LEU A 82 -0.71 15.91 1.56
C LEU A 82 -0.10 16.37 2.88
N SER A 83 -0.77 16.11 3.98
CA SER A 83 -0.28 16.37 5.33
C SER A 83 0.20 15.09 6.01
N GLY A 84 1.11 15.25 6.98
CA GLY A 84 1.64 14.09 7.68
C GLY A 84 2.00 14.34 9.13
N VAL A 85 2.10 13.26 9.90
CA VAL A 85 2.59 13.19 11.28
C VAL A 85 3.79 12.26 11.30
N PHE A 86 4.95 12.79 11.64
CA PHE A 86 6.20 12.05 11.57
C PHE A 86 6.91 12.01 12.91
N GLN A 87 7.62 10.92 13.14
CA GLN A 87 8.62 10.78 14.19
C GLN A 87 10.00 10.85 13.52
N GLU A 88 10.81 11.80 13.96
CA GLU A 88 12.22 11.86 13.54
C GLU A 88 13.02 10.77 14.27
N VAL A 89 13.89 10.10 13.52
CA VAL A 89 14.79 9.07 14.00
C VAL A 89 16.21 9.34 13.46
N GLU A 90 17.21 8.67 14.00
CA GLU A 90 18.60 8.78 13.54
C GLU A 90 18.81 8.08 12.19
N GLY A 91 19.75 8.61 11.38
CA GLY A 91 20.11 8.06 10.08
C GLY A 91 19.59 8.87 8.90
N GLU A 92 19.25 8.18 7.82
CA GLU A 92 18.65 8.78 6.59
C GLU A 92 17.40 8.02 6.17
N THR A 93 16.38 8.75 5.76
CA THR A 93 15.24 8.18 5.04
C THR A 93 15.75 7.56 3.75
N ARG A 94 15.37 6.32 3.51
CA ARG A 94 15.85 5.52 2.38
C ARG A 94 15.46 6.10 1.03
N GLU A 95 16.25 5.79 0.01
CA GLU A 95 15.87 5.97 -1.38
C GLU A 95 15.37 4.65 -1.99
N CYS A 96 14.38 4.76 -2.85
CA CYS A 96 13.86 3.65 -3.66
C CYS A 96 14.00 4.04 -5.13
N HIS A 97 14.82 3.31 -5.87
CA HIS A 97 15.12 3.58 -7.25
C HIS A 97 14.36 2.64 -8.18
N ILE A 98 13.65 3.20 -9.16
CA ILE A 98 13.01 2.49 -10.25
C ILE A 98 13.83 2.75 -11.50
N LEU A 99 14.50 1.73 -12.02
CA LEU A 99 15.41 1.82 -13.16
C LEU A 99 14.65 1.44 -14.44
N LEU A 100 14.47 2.42 -15.32
CA LEU A 100 13.86 2.26 -16.65
C LEU A 100 14.96 2.11 -17.68
N ASP A 101 15.10 0.94 -18.29
CA ASP A 101 16.16 0.61 -19.25
C ASP A 101 15.60 0.15 -20.61
N GLY A 102 14.34 0.45 -20.89
CA GLY A 102 13.63 0.08 -22.12
C GLY A 102 13.01 -1.33 -22.09
N ARG A 103 13.18 -2.10 -21.01
CA ARG A 103 12.47 -3.38 -20.84
C ARG A 103 11.04 -3.14 -20.32
N PRO A 104 10.12 -4.09 -20.55
CA PRO A 104 8.71 -3.97 -20.10
C PRO A 104 8.57 -3.87 -18.58
N HIS A 105 9.49 -4.46 -17.81
CA HIS A 105 9.48 -4.46 -16.35
C HIS A 105 10.70 -3.70 -15.83
N PRO A 106 10.51 -2.67 -14.99
CA PRO A 106 11.61 -1.93 -14.39
C PRO A 106 12.43 -2.81 -13.44
N THR A 107 13.68 -2.42 -13.21
CA THR A 107 14.47 -2.96 -12.10
C THR A 107 14.31 -2.04 -10.90
N GLU A 108 13.97 -2.61 -9.75
CA GLU A 108 13.78 -1.86 -8.51
C GLU A 108 14.94 -2.11 -7.57
N VAL A 109 15.52 -1.03 -7.02
CA VAL A 109 16.63 -1.08 -6.06
C VAL A 109 16.25 -0.23 -4.86
N TYR A 110 16.06 -0.88 -3.71
CA TYR A 110 15.55 -0.25 -2.50
C TYR A 110 16.58 -0.34 -1.37
N GLU A 111 16.83 0.80 -0.74
CA GLU A 111 17.64 0.85 0.49
C GLU A 111 16.86 0.31 1.70
N SER A 112 17.56 -0.07 2.74
CA SER A 112 16.97 -0.64 3.96
C SER A 112 16.17 0.39 4.77
N GLY A 113 16.63 1.64 4.79
CA GLY A 113 16.07 2.71 5.60
C GLY A 113 16.72 2.85 6.99
N PRO A 114 16.28 3.84 7.78
CA PRO A 114 16.81 4.09 9.11
C PRO A 114 16.42 3.01 10.11
N THR A 115 17.19 2.84 11.15
CA THR A 115 16.83 1.95 12.27
C THR A 115 15.79 2.64 13.15
N VAL A 116 14.72 1.93 13.45
CA VAL A 116 13.62 2.40 14.30
C VAL A 116 13.52 1.50 15.53
N SER A 117 13.42 2.11 16.71
CA SER A 117 13.20 1.37 17.95
C SER A 117 11.70 1.18 18.26
N THR A 118 11.39 0.30 19.21
CA THR A 118 10.01 0.16 19.73
C THR A 118 9.55 1.41 20.46
N GLU A 119 10.48 2.15 21.04
CA GLU A 119 10.24 3.43 21.72
C GLU A 119 9.86 4.51 20.71
N ASP A 120 10.57 4.65 19.58
CA ASP A 120 10.22 5.57 18.49
C ASP A 120 8.82 5.27 17.96
N TRP A 121 8.51 3.97 17.81
CA TRP A 121 7.17 3.55 17.40
C TRP A 121 6.11 3.98 18.39
N ALA A 122 6.34 3.77 19.68
CA ALA A 122 5.41 4.18 20.74
C ALA A 122 5.22 5.71 20.78
N GLU A 123 6.29 6.50 20.55
CA GLU A 123 6.19 7.96 20.47
C GLU A 123 5.37 8.41 19.25
N LEU A 124 5.55 7.77 18.09
CA LEU A 124 4.72 8.08 16.92
C LEU A 124 3.25 7.77 17.18
N LEU A 125 2.93 6.64 17.81
CA LEU A 125 1.54 6.27 18.12
C LEU A 125 0.82 7.33 18.97
N LYS A 126 1.51 7.99 19.90
CA LYS A 126 0.95 9.08 20.74
C LYS A 126 0.58 10.33 19.93
N LYS A 127 1.22 10.53 18.76
CA LYS A 127 1.01 11.69 17.89
C LYS A 127 -0.09 11.45 16.86
N LEU A 128 -0.50 10.18 16.63
CA LEU A 128 -1.47 9.86 15.60
C LEU A 128 -2.85 10.46 15.92
N PRO A 129 -3.50 11.11 14.97
CA PRO A 129 -4.87 11.57 15.13
C PRO A 129 -5.84 10.38 15.18
N SER A 130 -7.03 10.62 15.72
CA SER A 130 -8.11 9.63 15.62
C SER A 130 -8.48 9.38 14.18
N GLY A 131 -8.58 8.10 13.79
CA GLY A 131 -8.87 7.73 12.41
C GLY A 131 -8.87 6.23 12.17
N LYS A 132 -9.15 5.84 10.94
CA LYS A 132 -8.96 4.46 10.48
C LYS A 132 -7.50 4.26 10.08
N ILE A 133 -6.78 3.45 10.83
CA ILE A 133 -5.34 3.24 10.64
C ILE A 133 -5.09 2.16 9.60
N VAL A 134 -4.22 2.48 8.66
CA VAL A 134 -3.69 1.55 7.65
C VAL A 134 -2.18 1.53 7.78
N VAL A 135 -1.60 0.37 8.07
CA VAL A 135 -0.16 0.16 8.08
C VAL A 135 0.24 -0.47 6.75
N SER A 136 0.98 0.26 5.92
CA SER A 136 1.34 -0.21 4.58
C SER A 136 2.84 -0.09 4.29
N GLY A 137 3.41 -1.16 3.76
CA GLY A 137 4.81 -1.26 3.37
C GLY A 137 5.65 -2.21 4.23
N SER A 138 6.96 -2.19 3.99
CA SER A 138 7.94 -2.99 4.74
C SER A 138 8.21 -2.40 6.12
N LEU A 139 8.73 -3.23 7.02
CA LEU A 139 9.25 -2.76 8.31
C LEU A 139 10.64 -2.14 8.12
N PRO A 140 10.98 -1.10 8.90
CA PRO A 140 12.32 -0.57 8.98
C PRO A 140 13.24 -1.53 9.77
N PRO A 141 14.55 -1.44 9.60
CA PRO A 141 15.53 -2.05 10.51
C PRO A 141 15.20 -1.74 11.98
N GLY A 142 15.43 -2.69 12.87
CA GLY A 142 15.12 -2.57 14.30
C GLY A 142 13.75 -3.10 14.72
N ILE A 143 12.79 -3.19 13.81
CA ILE A 143 11.46 -3.77 14.08
C ILE A 143 11.39 -5.18 13.48
N THR A 144 11.38 -6.20 14.34
CA THR A 144 11.17 -7.59 13.90
C THR A 144 9.68 -7.90 13.71
N PRO A 145 9.32 -8.97 12.96
CA PRO A 145 7.92 -9.40 12.84
C PRO A 145 7.26 -9.69 14.20
N GLU A 146 8.02 -10.21 15.15
CA GLU A 146 7.54 -10.52 16.51
C GLU A 146 7.25 -9.22 17.30
N ALA A 147 8.14 -8.23 17.22
CA ALA A 147 7.91 -6.90 17.78
C ALA A 147 6.71 -6.23 17.11
N PHE A 148 6.62 -6.29 15.79
CA PHE A 148 5.51 -5.73 15.02
C PHE A 148 4.16 -6.30 15.46
N ARG A 149 4.06 -7.62 15.65
CA ARG A 149 2.83 -8.25 16.19
C ARG A 149 2.39 -7.64 17.51
N THR A 150 3.32 -7.32 18.39
CA THR A 150 3.04 -6.67 19.68
C THR A 150 2.63 -5.21 19.48
N LEU A 151 3.35 -4.47 18.62
CA LEU A 151 3.10 -3.06 18.32
C LEU A 151 1.72 -2.85 17.66
N LEU A 152 1.24 -3.80 16.85
CA LEU A 152 -0.11 -3.73 16.25
C LEU A 152 -1.23 -3.67 17.30
N ARG A 153 -1.00 -4.16 18.51
CA ARG A 153 -1.96 -4.08 19.63
C ARG A 153 -1.96 -2.71 20.31
N GLY A 154 -0.93 -1.90 20.09
CA GLY A 154 -0.81 -0.56 20.65
C GLY A 154 -1.63 0.50 19.90
N PHE A 155 -2.15 0.19 18.71
CA PHE A 155 -3.02 1.12 18.00
C PHE A 155 -4.38 1.30 18.70
N PRO A 156 -4.97 2.51 18.63
CA PRO A 156 -6.29 2.80 19.26
C PRO A 156 -7.43 1.92 18.74
N SER A 157 -7.30 1.42 17.52
CA SER A 157 -8.21 0.46 16.89
C SER A 157 -7.40 -0.55 16.08
N ARG A 158 -7.96 -1.72 15.80
CA ARG A 158 -7.30 -2.71 14.94
C ARG A 158 -7.00 -2.10 13.58
N PRO A 159 -5.72 -2.02 13.17
CA PRO A 159 -5.36 -1.44 11.87
C PRO A 159 -5.70 -2.39 10.72
N VAL A 160 -5.80 -1.83 9.53
CA VAL A 160 -5.66 -2.56 8.26
C VAL A 160 -4.16 -2.68 7.97
N VAL A 161 -3.69 -3.82 7.47
CA VAL A 161 -2.27 -4.06 7.22
C VAL A 161 -2.04 -4.54 5.79
N ASP A 162 -1.12 -3.88 5.09
CA ASP A 162 -0.63 -4.23 3.77
C ASP A 162 0.88 -4.42 3.83
N THR A 163 1.32 -5.67 3.85
CA THR A 163 2.73 -6.05 4.00
C THR A 163 2.97 -7.46 3.47
N SER A 164 4.20 -7.95 3.52
CA SER A 164 4.57 -9.24 2.94
C SER A 164 5.36 -10.14 3.88
N GLY A 165 5.55 -11.38 3.48
CA GLY A 165 6.43 -12.36 4.14
C GLY A 165 6.06 -12.61 5.60
N ARG A 166 7.06 -12.74 6.47
CA ARG A 166 6.88 -12.99 7.92
C ARG A 166 6.10 -11.88 8.63
N THR A 167 6.16 -10.66 8.13
CA THR A 167 5.39 -9.52 8.66
C THR A 167 3.89 -9.69 8.41
N LEU A 168 3.50 -10.26 7.26
CA LEU A 168 2.10 -10.61 6.97
C LEU A 168 1.60 -11.69 7.92
N VAL A 169 2.41 -12.70 8.22
CA VAL A 169 2.06 -13.72 9.24
C VAL A 169 1.83 -13.08 10.61
N ALA A 170 2.72 -12.18 11.02
CA ALA A 170 2.58 -11.45 12.29
C ALA A 170 1.28 -10.62 12.36
N ALA A 171 0.86 -10.02 11.24
CA ALA A 171 -0.41 -9.29 11.15
C ALA A 171 -1.63 -10.23 11.27
N LEU A 172 -1.58 -11.39 10.62
CA LEU A 172 -2.62 -12.42 10.76
C LEU A 172 -2.75 -12.92 12.21
N GLU A 173 -1.63 -13.23 12.86
CA GLU A 173 -1.58 -13.64 14.26
C GLU A 173 -2.05 -12.55 15.24
N ALA A 174 -1.83 -11.29 14.91
CA ALA A 174 -2.33 -10.15 15.68
C ALA A 174 -3.85 -9.94 15.53
N ARG A 175 -4.48 -10.63 14.57
CA ARG A 175 -5.91 -10.49 14.24
C ARG A 175 -6.29 -9.04 13.95
N VAL A 176 -5.56 -8.42 13.04
CA VAL A 176 -5.84 -7.05 12.57
C VAL A 176 -7.23 -6.94 11.91
N ALA A 177 -7.68 -5.72 11.60
CA ALA A 177 -9.02 -5.52 11.03
C ALA A 177 -9.17 -6.12 9.62
N LEU A 178 -8.09 -6.10 8.84
CA LEU A 178 -8.00 -6.62 7.49
C LEU A 178 -6.52 -6.75 7.12
N VAL A 179 -6.12 -7.80 6.44
CA VAL A 179 -4.86 -7.83 5.70
C VAL A 179 -5.11 -7.70 4.21
N LYS A 180 -4.25 -6.97 3.49
CA LYS A 180 -4.20 -7.03 2.03
C LYS A 180 -2.95 -7.82 1.64
N ALA A 181 -3.11 -8.71 0.68
CA ALA A 181 -2.01 -9.47 0.10
C ALA A 181 -2.29 -9.72 -1.40
N ASN A 182 -1.23 -9.85 -2.19
CA ASN A 182 -1.33 -10.40 -3.55
C ASN A 182 -1.10 -11.92 -3.54
N GLN A 183 -1.32 -12.57 -4.69
CA GLN A 183 -1.19 -14.02 -4.83
C GLN A 183 0.22 -14.53 -4.47
N ALA A 184 1.28 -13.81 -4.86
CA ALA A 184 2.65 -14.20 -4.57
C ALA A 184 3.00 -14.04 -3.08
N GLU A 185 2.53 -12.97 -2.44
CA GLU A 185 2.67 -12.76 -1.00
C GLU A 185 1.95 -13.84 -0.20
N LEU A 186 0.74 -14.20 -0.64
CA LEU A 186 -0.04 -15.27 -0.01
C LEU A 186 0.65 -16.63 -0.17
N ALA A 187 1.12 -16.96 -1.38
CA ALA A 187 1.87 -18.18 -1.67
C ALA A 187 3.14 -18.30 -0.81
N SER A 188 3.87 -17.17 -0.65
CA SER A 188 5.04 -17.12 0.22
C SER A 188 4.72 -17.43 1.69
N VAL A 189 3.58 -16.98 2.19
CA VAL A 189 3.12 -17.26 3.56
C VAL A 189 2.72 -18.73 3.72
N MET A 190 2.08 -19.30 2.69
CA MET A 190 1.63 -20.70 2.69
C MET A 190 2.77 -21.69 2.39
N GLY A 191 3.91 -21.21 1.90
CA GLY A 191 5.03 -22.07 1.45
C GLY A 191 4.68 -22.87 0.18
N THR A 192 3.86 -22.28 -0.72
CA THR A 192 3.39 -22.89 -1.96
C THR A 192 3.88 -22.13 -3.19
N ASP A 193 3.85 -22.72 -4.38
CA ASP A 193 4.25 -22.07 -5.63
C ASP A 193 3.19 -21.06 -6.13
N SER A 194 1.94 -21.25 -5.73
CA SER A 194 0.83 -20.37 -6.08
C SER A 194 -0.23 -20.36 -4.97
N ALA A 195 -0.96 -19.26 -4.87
CA ALA A 195 -2.10 -19.16 -3.96
C ALA A 195 -3.22 -18.30 -4.58
N GLY A 196 -4.45 -18.59 -4.17
CA GLY A 196 -5.64 -17.91 -4.65
C GLY A 196 -6.72 -17.78 -3.56
N VAL A 197 -7.96 -17.84 -4.01
CA VAL A 197 -9.13 -17.66 -3.13
C VAL A 197 -9.25 -18.78 -2.11
N GLU A 198 -8.93 -20.03 -2.49
CA GLU A 198 -9.03 -21.19 -1.60
C GLU A 198 -8.07 -21.08 -0.43
N GLU A 199 -6.81 -20.73 -0.70
CA GLU A 199 -5.78 -20.52 0.31
C GLU A 199 -6.11 -19.30 1.22
N ALA A 200 -6.67 -18.25 0.65
CA ALA A 200 -7.15 -17.11 1.43
C ALA A 200 -8.30 -17.50 2.38
N ILE A 201 -9.21 -18.38 1.95
CA ILE A 201 -10.27 -18.93 2.79
C ILE A 201 -9.68 -19.78 3.92
N GLU A 202 -8.67 -20.59 3.64
CA GLU A 202 -7.98 -21.40 4.65
C GLU A 202 -7.32 -20.51 5.72
N LEU A 203 -6.58 -19.50 5.31
CA LEU A 203 -5.97 -18.54 6.24
C LEU A 203 -7.01 -17.75 7.04
N PHE A 204 -8.12 -17.35 6.41
CA PHE A 204 -9.22 -16.71 7.13
C PHE A 204 -9.81 -17.65 8.21
N ARG A 205 -10.00 -18.92 7.89
CA ARG A 205 -10.49 -19.92 8.89
C ARG A 205 -9.52 -20.09 10.04
N GLN A 206 -8.22 -20.11 9.76
CA GLN A 206 -7.17 -20.26 10.76
C GLN A 206 -7.02 -19.05 11.67
N TYR A 207 -6.93 -17.85 11.11
CA TYR A 207 -6.58 -16.64 11.85
C TYR A 207 -7.79 -15.76 12.21
N GLN A 208 -8.94 -15.97 11.59
CA GLN A 208 -10.15 -15.14 11.75
C GLN A 208 -9.88 -13.66 11.44
N THR A 209 -8.98 -13.40 10.50
CA THR A 209 -8.62 -12.08 10.02
C THR A 209 -9.08 -11.94 8.58
N PRO A 210 -9.92 -10.95 8.24
CA PRO A 210 -10.34 -10.70 6.87
C PRO A 210 -9.16 -10.48 5.93
N ILE A 211 -9.26 -10.99 4.69
CA ILE A 211 -8.20 -10.92 3.68
C ILE A 211 -8.72 -10.26 2.42
N LEU A 212 -8.04 -9.21 1.97
CA LEU A 212 -8.23 -8.59 0.66
C LEU A 212 -7.14 -9.11 -0.27
N LEU A 213 -7.47 -10.13 -1.05
CA LEU A 213 -6.57 -10.77 -2.01
C LEU A 213 -6.62 -10.05 -3.34
N THR A 214 -5.49 -9.54 -3.83
CA THR A 214 -5.36 -8.95 -5.17
C THR A 214 -4.80 -9.97 -6.17
N GLN A 215 -5.39 -10.04 -7.38
CA GLN A 215 -5.13 -11.07 -8.38
C GLN A 215 -4.82 -10.47 -9.77
N GLY A 216 -4.19 -9.28 -9.80
CA GLY A 216 -3.82 -8.57 -11.03
C GLY A 216 -5.02 -8.36 -11.96
N ALA A 217 -4.93 -8.76 -13.22
CA ALA A 217 -5.99 -8.63 -14.21
C ALA A 217 -7.27 -9.40 -13.86
N SER A 218 -7.19 -10.41 -13.00
CA SER A 218 -8.36 -11.15 -12.51
C SER A 218 -9.15 -10.38 -11.45
N GLY A 219 -8.64 -9.24 -10.97
CA GLY A 219 -9.31 -8.36 -10.01
C GLY A 219 -8.92 -8.65 -8.58
N ALA A 220 -9.89 -8.80 -7.69
CA ALA A 220 -9.64 -9.05 -6.27
C ALA A 220 -10.79 -9.83 -5.61
N ALA A 221 -10.46 -10.47 -4.47
CA ALA A 221 -11.41 -11.12 -3.58
C ALA A 221 -11.29 -10.55 -2.16
N LEU A 222 -12.42 -10.31 -1.52
CA LEU A 222 -12.49 -10.04 -0.09
C LEU A 222 -13.01 -11.30 0.60
N ILE A 223 -12.17 -11.89 1.43
CA ILE A 223 -12.50 -13.08 2.21
C ILE A 223 -12.79 -12.65 3.64
N ASP A 224 -14.03 -12.81 4.05
CA ASP A 224 -14.56 -12.48 5.36
C ASP A 224 -15.73 -13.44 5.65
N ARG A 225 -16.53 -13.19 6.66
CA ARG A 225 -17.79 -13.92 6.96
C ARG A 225 -18.75 -13.95 5.76
N GLU A 226 -18.80 -12.86 5.02
CA GLU A 226 -19.41 -12.77 3.70
C GLU A 226 -18.32 -12.40 2.71
N SER A 227 -18.04 -13.30 1.78
CA SER A 227 -16.95 -13.14 0.82
C SER A 227 -17.45 -12.65 -0.53
N TYR A 228 -16.63 -11.82 -1.18
CA TYR A 228 -16.96 -11.19 -2.46
C TYR A 228 -15.77 -11.22 -3.40
N TRP A 229 -16.05 -11.24 -4.68
CA TRP A 229 -15.08 -11.00 -5.75
C TRP A 229 -15.46 -9.76 -6.54
N ALA A 230 -14.47 -9.12 -7.15
CA ALA A 230 -14.67 -8.09 -8.15
C ALA A 230 -13.62 -8.22 -9.27
N LYS A 231 -14.05 -8.00 -10.51
CA LYS A 231 -13.22 -8.11 -11.72
C LYS A 231 -13.31 -6.83 -12.55
N PRO A 232 -12.17 -6.21 -12.92
CA PRO A 232 -12.18 -5.02 -13.76
C PRO A 232 -12.57 -5.38 -15.20
N PRO A 233 -13.00 -4.40 -16.03
CA PRO A 233 -13.07 -4.59 -17.46
C PRO A 233 -11.65 -4.76 -18.04
N GLU A 234 -11.57 -5.23 -19.28
CA GLU A 234 -10.30 -5.23 -20.02
C GLU A 234 -9.81 -3.80 -20.24
N ILE A 235 -8.53 -3.59 -19.98
CA ILE A 235 -7.83 -2.31 -20.08
C ILE A 235 -6.47 -2.49 -20.77
N SER A 236 -5.96 -1.41 -21.35
CA SER A 236 -4.56 -1.36 -21.78
C SER A 236 -3.69 -0.99 -20.59
N VAL A 237 -2.91 -1.94 -20.09
CA VAL A 237 -2.00 -1.76 -18.95
C VAL A 237 -0.75 -1.03 -19.43
N ARG A 238 -0.37 0.05 -18.71
CA ARG A 238 0.87 0.80 -18.92
C ARG A 238 1.85 0.56 -17.76
N ASN A 239 1.36 0.71 -16.53
CA ASN A 239 2.17 0.51 -15.33
C ASN A 239 1.31 -0.08 -14.20
N PRO A 240 1.52 -1.35 -13.81
CA PRO A 240 0.77 -1.98 -12.72
C PRO A 240 1.30 -1.63 -11.33
N VAL A 241 2.43 -0.93 -11.22
CA VAL A 241 2.98 -0.51 -9.90
C VAL A 241 1.96 0.38 -9.19
N CYS A 242 1.89 0.29 -7.87
CA CYS A 242 0.91 0.98 -7.00
C CYS A 242 -0.57 0.58 -7.21
N SER A 243 -0.93 -0.31 -8.14
CA SER A 243 -2.34 -0.71 -8.32
C SER A 243 -2.94 -1.36 -7.07
N GLY A 244 -2.13 -2.08 -6.28
CA GLY A 244 -2.53 -2.65 -5.00
C GLY A 244 -2.82 -1.58 -3.93
N ASP A 245 -1.99 -0.54 -3.87
CA ASP A 245 -2.17 0.60 -2.96
C ASP A 245 -3.41 1.40 -3.35
N SER A 246 -3.61 1.59 -4.65
CA SER A 246 -4.77 2.29 -5.22
C SER A 246 -6.07 1.54 -4.91
N LEU A 247 -6.04 0.21 -5.08
CA LEU A 247 -7.17 -0.65 -4.73
C LEU A 247 -7.51 -0.52 -3.24
N LEU A 248 -6.51 -0.65 -2.36
CA LEU A 248 -6.72 -0.56 -0.92
C LEU A 248 -7.23 0.81 -0.50
N GLY A 249 -6.65 1.90 -1.03
CA GLY A 249 -7.05 3.27 -0.74
C GLY A 249 -8.52 3.54 -1.09
N ALA A 250 -8.93 3.20 -2.30
CA ALA A 250 -10.30 3.39 -2.76
C ALA A 250 -11.30 2.47 -2.02
N PHE A 251 -10.91 1.23 -1.73
CA PHE A 251 -11.70 0.31 -0.89
C PHE A 251 -11.99 0.92 0.48
N LEU A 252 -10.96 1.42 1.17
CA LEU A 252 -11.08 1.98 2.50
C LEU A 252 -11.85 3.29 2.51
N TRP A 253 -11.61 4.16 1.51
CA TRP A 253 -12.37 5.39 1.33
C TRP A 253 -13.86 5.08 1.17
N GLN A 254 -14.22 4.15 0.30
CA GLN A 254 -15.61 3.77 0.05
C GLN A 254 -16.26 3.13 1.29
N ARG A 255 -15.48 2.34 2.07
CA ARG A 255 -15.94 1.79 3.36
C ARG A 255 -16.19 2.90 4.39
N ALA A 256 -15.36 3.94 4.42
CA ALA A 256 -15.52 5.10 5.30
C ALA A 256 -16.80 5.89 4.97
N GLN A 257 -17.26 5.89 3.72
CA GLN A 257 -18.55 6.45 3.29
C GLN A 257 -19.76 5.57 3.67
N GLY A 258 -19.57 4.44 4.35
CA GLY A 258 -20.64 3.53 4.77
C GLY A 258 -21.11 2.55 3.70
N ALA A 259 -20.38 2.41 2.59
CA ALA A 259 -20.73 1.45 1.56
C ALA A 259 -20.58 -0.01 2.03
N THR A 260 -21.32 -0.93 1.41
CA THR A 260 -21.19 -2.37 1.62
C THR A 260 -19.82 -2.87 1.16
N SER A 261 -19.38 -4.03 1.67
CA SER A 261 -18.12 -4.66 1.29
C SER A 261 -18.01 -4.91 -0.22
N ALA A 262 -19.09 -5.36 -0.85
CA ALA A 262 -19.13 -5.57 -2.30
C ALA A 262 -18.93 -4.27 -3.10
N LYS A 263 -19.60 -3.17 -2.71
CA LYS A 263 -19.43 -1.87 -3.36
C LYS A 263 -18.02 -1.31 -3.16
N ALA A 264 -17.47 -1.48 -1.96
CA ALA A 264 -16.12 -1.02 -1.67
C ALA A 264 -15.06 -1.84 -2.44
N LEU A 265 -15.21 -3.16 -2.54
CA LEU A 265 -14.33 -4.01 -3.34
C LEU A 265 -14.38 -3.61 -4.83
N ARG A 266 -15.59 -3.37 -5.36
CA ARG A 266 -15.78 -2.88 -6.73
C ARG A 266 -15.05 -1.55 -6.97
N MET A 267 -15.14 -0.60 -6.03
CA MET A 267 -14.43 0.69 -6.09
C MET A 267 -12.90 0.50 -6.05
N GLY A 268 -12.42 -0.34 -5.15
CA GLY A 268 -11.00 -0.66 -5.06
C GLY A 268 -10.45 -1.24 -6.38
N VAL A 269 -11.14 -2.23 -6.95
CA VAL A 269 -10.72 -2.85 -8.22
C VAL A 269 -10.73 -1.84 -9.37
N ALA A 270 -11.73 -0.95 -9.44
CA ALA A 270 -11.77 0.12 -10.43
C ALA A 270 -10.57 1.09 -10.28
N ALA A 271 -10.23 1.48 -9.06
CA ALA A 271 -9.08 2.36 -8.80
C ALA A 271 -7.73 1.68 -9.14
N GLY A 272 -7.57 0.39 -8.80
CA GLY A 272 -6.38 -0.36 -9.19
C GLY A 272 -6.24 -0.49 -10.71
N ALA A 273 -7.35 -0.65 -11.44
CA ALA A 273 -7.37 -0.68 -12.90
C ALA A 273 -7.08 0.70 -13.51
N GLU A 274 -7.60 1.79 -12.93
CA GLU A 274 -7.29 3.16 -13.39
C GLU A 274 -5.79 3.46 -13.20
N ASN A 275 -5.21 3.13 -12.06
CA ASN A 275 -3.77 3.26 -11.84
C ASN A 275 -2.97 2.47 -12.90
N ALA A 276 -3.39 1.25 -13.23
CA ALA A 276 -2.68 0.44 -14.22
C ALA A 276 -2.72 1.03 -15.66
N ARG A 277 -3.68 1.90 -15.97
CA ARG A 277 -3.75 2.67 -17.23
C ARG A 277 -2.82 3.87 -17.25
N ALA A 278 -2.41 4.39 -16.09
CA ALA A 278 -1.51 5.52 -15.95
C ALA A 278 -0.04 5.10 -16.18
N THR A 279 0.83 6.06 -16.41
CA THR A 279 2.28 5.86 -16.49
C THR A 279 2.96 5.95 -15.13
N GLU A 280 2.34 6.65 -14.19
CA GLU A 280 2.81 6.88 -12.82
C GLU A 280 1.77 6.38 -11.81
N CYS A 281 2.12 6.43 -10.53
CA CYS A 281 1.23 6.03 -9.43
C CYS A 281 0.16 7.10 -9.16
N GLU A 282 -0.78 7.25 -10.06
CA GLU A 282 -1.84 8.26 -10.00
C GLU A 282 -3.17 7.73 -10.55
N ILE A 283 -4.25 8.34 -10.07
CA ILE A 283 -5.60 8.08 -10.56
C ILE A 283 -6.35 9.39 -10.75
N THR A 284 -7.41 9.35 -11.56
CA THR A 284 -8.42 10.40 -11.61
C THR A 284 -9.74 9.88 -11.07
N ALA A 285 -10.48 10.72 -10.34
CA ALA A 285 -11.80 10.34 -9.84
C ALA A 285 -12.75 9.96 -10.98
N GLU A 286 -12.69 10.68 -12.10
CA GLU A 286 -13.50 10.41 -13.30
C GLU A 286 -13.18 9.03 -13.89
N GLY A 287 -11.89 8.69 -14.09
CA GLY A 287 -11.47 7.40 -14.62
C GLY A 287 -11.84 6.24 -13.69
N VAL A 288 -11.73 6.45 -12.37
CA VAL A 288 -12.19 5.44 -11.39
C VAL A 288 -13.70 5.22 -11.50
N LEU A 289 -14.51 6.27 -11.63
CA LEU A 289 -15.96 6.15 -11.75
C LEU A 289 -16.36 5.48 -13.08
N GLU A 290 -15.69 5.81 -14.19
CA GLU A 290 -15.90 5.12 -15.48
C GLU A 290 -15.69 3.60 -15.34
N LEU A 291 -14.56 3.21 -14.75
CA LEU A 291 -14.22 1.80 -14.56
C LEU A 291 -15.11 1.12 -13.51
N TYR A 292 -15.54 1.86 -12.47
CA TYR A 292 -16.46 1.35 -11.46
C TYR A 292 -17.77 0.85 -12.10
N GLU A 293 -18.34 1.61 -13.02
CA GLU A 293 -19.59 1.21 -13.69
C GLU A 293 -19.45 -0.09 -14.50
N ARG A 294 -18.25 -0.37 -15.01
CA ARG A 294 -17.91 -1.53 -15.83
C ARG A 294 -17.34 -2.71 -15.04
N THR A 295 -16.91 -2.47 -13.79
CA THR A 295 -16.36 -3.51 -12.91
C THR A 295 -17.46 -4.44 -12.42
N GLN A 296 -17.27 -5.74 -12.60
CA GLN A 296 -18.21 -6.77 -12.14
C GLN A 296 -17.91 -7.15 -10.69
N THR A 297 -18.94 -7.55 -9.95
CA THR A 297 -18.77 -8.06 -8.57
C THR A 297 -19.84 -9.09 -8.25
N GLY A 298 -19.51 -10.04 -7.37
CA GLY A 298 -20.43 -11.09 -6.93
C GLY A 298 -20.01 -11.67 -5.58
N ARG A 299 -20.83 -12.55 -5.03
CA ARG A 299 -20.51 -13.33 -3.82
C ARG A 299 -19.63 -14.53 -4.18
N ILE A 300 -18.77 -14.92 -3.24
CA ILE A 300 -18.06 -16.21 -3.23
C ILE A 300 -18.89 -17.12 -2.32
N ASN A 301 -19.32 -18.26 -2.85
CA ASN A 301 -20.15 -19.25 -2.16
C ASN A 301 -19.31 -20.23 -1.35
#